data_5ff1dc610125a2004602abdfde51ea6a
#
_entry.id   5ff1dc610125a2004602abdfde51ea6a
#
_cell.length_a   1.000
_cell.length_b   1.000
_cell.length_c   1.000
_cell.angle_alpha   90.00
_cell.angle_beta   90.00
_cell.angle_gamma   90.00
#
_symmetry.space_group_name_H-M   'P 1'
#
loop_
_entity.id
_entity.type
_entity.pdbx_description
1 polymer ?
#
loop_
_entity_poly.entity_id
_entity_poly.type
_entity_poly.pdbx_seq_one_letter_code
_entity_poly.pdbx_strand_id
1 'polypeptide(L)'
;MFAEFNSDIVGTVALMPTHIKNTYELTKMAVNPNYRNNKIGQKLLLKIISIAEEMNLKKIILYSNKKLENAIHLYLKYNFIEIALEENCPYERANIKMELSI
;
A
#
# COMPACT_ATOMS: atom_id res chain seq x y z
N MET A 1 10.07 -5.09 -0.51
CA MET A 1 9.95 -5.63 -1.88
C MET A 1 10.27 -4.55 -2.90
N PHE A 2 11.02 -4.91 -3.92
CA PHE A 2 11.40 -4.00 -5.00
C PHE A 2 10.92 -4.52 -6.34
N ALA A 3 10.53 -3.59 -7.21
CA ALA A 3 10.30 -3.89 -8.62
C ALA A 3 11.46 -3.35 -9.43
N GLU A 4 11.97 -4.17 -10.36
CA GLU A 4 13.10 -3.80 -11.20
C GLU A 4 12.72 -3.86 -12.69
N PHE A 5 13.32 -2.97 -13.47
CA PHE A 5 13.20 -2.96 -14.92
C PHE A 5 14.54 -2.55 -15.50
N ASN A 6 15.14 -3.38 -16.36
CA ASN A 6 16.48 -3.16 -16.94
C ASN A 6 17.55 -2.86 -15.88
N SER A 7 17.51 -3.60 -14.75
CA SER A 7 18.41 -3.46 -13.60
C SER A 7 18.23 -2.18 -12.78
N ASP A 8 17.22 -1.34 -13.12
CA ASP A 8 16.87 -0.17 -12.32
C ASP A 8 15.75 -0.52 -11.34
N ILE A 9 15.83 0.01 -10.13
CA ILE A 9 14.72 -0.11 -9.18
C ILE A 9 13.65 0.90 -9.58
N VAL A 10 12.51 0.39 -10.06
CA VAL A 10 11.43 1.23 -10.57
C VAL A 10 10.29 1.40 -9.57
N GLY A 11 10.27 0.61 -8.51
CA GLY A 11 9.25 0.75 -7.47
C GLY A 11 9.61 -0.03 -6.22
N THR A 12 9.02 0.38 -5.10
CA THR A 12 9.22 -0.25 -3.80
C THR A 12 7.89 -0.35 -3.07
N VAL A 13 7.79 -1.34 -2.19
CA VAL A 13 6.68 -1.48 -1.25
C VAL A 13 7.16 -2.34 -0.08
N ALA A 14 6.63 -2.09 1.11
CA ALA A 14 6.92 -2.91 2.28
C ALA A 14 5.63 -3.27 3.00
N LEU A 15 5.63 -4.44 3.63
CA LEU A 15 4.53 -4.91 4.45
C LEU A 15 5.08 -5.13 5.85
N MET A 16 4.60 -4.35 6.82
CA MET A 16 5.13 -4.31 8.18
C MET A 16 4.09 -4.82 9.18
N PRO A 17 4.49 -5.66 10.16
CA PRO A 17 3.55 -6.08 11.18
C PRO A 17 3.09 -4.90 12.03
N THR A 18 1.85 -4.98 12.53
CA THR A 18 1.30 -4.01 13.46
C THR A 18 1.11 -4.67 14.82
N HIS A 19 0.67 -3.88 15.81
CA HIS A 19 0.34 -4.43 17.14
C HIS A 19 -0.96 -5.26 17.13
N ILE A 20 -1.72 -5.21 16.03
CA ILE A 20 -2.96 -5.97 15.87
C ILE A 20 -2.64 -7.27 15.16
N LYS A 21 -3.03 -8.40 15.78
CA LYS A 21 -2.76 -9.73 15.24
C LYS A 21 -3.35 -9.89 13.82
N ASN A 22 -2.57 -10.47 12.93
CA ASN A 22 -2.97 -10.76 11.54
C ASN A 22 -3.31 -9.51 10.72
N THR A 23 -2.85 -8.34 11.18
CA THR A 23 -3.01 -7.06 10.49
C THR A 23 -1.64 -6.46 10.23
N TYR A 24 -1.32 -6.25 8.96
CA TYR A 24 -0.05 -5.65 8.55
C TYR A 24 -0.31 -4.31 7.87
N GLU A 25 0.68 -3.45 7.93
CA GLU A 25 0.62 -2.13 7.30
C GLU A 25 1.39 -2.13 5.98
N LEU A 26 0.74 -1.71 4.90
CA LEU A 26 1.39 -1.43 3.62
C LEU A 26 2.08 -0.07 3.74
N THR A 27 3.37 -0.04 3.49
CA THR A 27 4.16 1.18 3.65
C THR A 27 5.22 1.27 2.55
N LYS A 28 5.83 2.45 2.41
CA LYS A 28 6.93 2.69 1.45
C LYS A 28 6.55 2.38 0.00
N MET A 29 5.26 2.51 -0.35
CA MET A 29 4.82 2.38 -1.73
C MET A 29 5.33 3.57 -2.53
N ALA A 30 6.23 3.33 -3.46
CA ALA A 30 6.77 4.37 -4.32
C ALA A 30 7.08 3.79 -5.70
N VAL A 31 6.85 4.58 -6.73
CA VAL A 31 7.16 4.21 -8.11
C VAL A 31 8.00 5.32 -8.71
N ASN A 32 9.11 4.95 -9.36
CA ASN A 32 9.95 5.90 -10.07
C ASN A 32 9.10 6.66 -11.09
N PRO A 33 9.08 8.01 -11.07
CA PRO A 33 8.25 8.80 -11.99
C PRO A 33 8.45 8.47 -13.47
N ASN A 34 9.65 8.02 -13.85
CA ASN A 34 9.95 7.68 -15.24
C ASN A 34 9.25 6.39 -15.69
N TYR A 35 8.68 5.61 -14.77
CA TYR A 35 8.08 4.31 -15.06
C TYR A 35 6.60 4.24 -14.64
N ARG A 36 5.97 5.37 -14.31
CA ARG A 36 4.58 5.37 -13.81
C ARG A 36 3.58 4.78 -14.78
N ASN A 37 3.81 4.91 -16.06
CA ASN A 37 2.88 4.42 -17.09
C ASN A 37 2.99 2.90 -17.32
N ASN A 38 3.87 2.20 -16.62
CA ASN A 38 4.09 0.76 -16.78
C ASN A 38 3.29 -0.07 -15.76
N LYS A 39 2.35 0.55 -15.05
CA LYS A 39 1.50 -0.11 -14.05
C LYS A 39 2.29 -0.78 -12.92
N ILE A 40 3.44 -0.22 -12.57
CA ILE A 40 4.32 -0.79 -11.54
C ILE A 40 3.63 -0.81 -10.18
N GLY A 41 2.95 0.29 -9.80
CA GLY A 41 2.23 0.36 -8.54
C GLY A 41 1.15 -0.72 -8.44
N GLN A 42 0.42 -0.96 -9.53
CA GLN A 42 -0.59 -2.00 -9.58
C GLN A 42 0.02 -3.39 -9.37
N LYS A 43 1.13 -3.68 -10.05
CA LYS A 43 1.83 -4.96 -9.92
C LYS A 43 2.36 -5.18 -8.52
N LEU A 44 2.93 -4.16 -7.89
CA LEU A 44 3.41 -4.22 -6.51
C LEU A 44 2.26 -4.49 -5.54
N LEU A 45 1.16 -3.77 -5.69
CA LEU A 45 -0.01 -3.94 -4.82
C LEU A 45 -0.59 -5.35 -4.93
N LEU A 46 -0.74 -5.86 -6.16
CA LEU A 46 -1.25 -7.21 -6.38
C LEU A 46 -0.33 -8.25 -5.74
N LYS A 47 0.98 -8.07 -5.85
CA LYS A 47 1.94 -8.99 -5.25
C LYS A 47 1.85 -8.98 -3.72
N ILE A 48 1.70 -7.80 -3.11
CA ILE A 48 1.55 -7.68 -1.67
C ILE A 48 0.26 -8.36 -1.19
N ILE A 49 -0.84 -8.19 -1.91
CA ILE A 49 -2.10 -8.86 -1.58
C ILE A 49 -1.93 -10.37 -1.63
N SER A 50 -1.27 -10.88 -2.66
CA SER A 50 -0.98 -12.31 -2.80
C SER A 50 -0.14 -12.83 -1.63
N ILE A 51 0.89 -12.11 -1.23
CA ILE A 51 1.72 -12.47 -0.07
C ILE A 51 0.90 -12.49 1.21
N ALA A 52 0.04 -11.49 1.40
CA ALA A 52 -0.83 -11.43 2.57
C ALA A 52 -1.78 -12.62 2.65
N GLU A 53 -2.32 -13.05 1.51
CA GLU A 53 -3.16 -14.25 1.44
C GLU A 53 -2.36 -15.50 1.83
N GLU A 54 -1.14 -15.64 1.32
CA GLU A 54 -0.26 -16.77 1.65
C GLU A 54 0.10 -16.80 3.13
N MET A 55 0.23 -15.62 3.76
CA MET A 55 0.52 -15.49 5.19
C MET A 55 -0.70 -15.65 6.08
N ASN A 56 -1.87 -15.83 5.49
CA ASN A 56 -3.16 -15.92 6.21
C ASN A 56 -3.45 -14.65 7.04
N LEU A 57 -3.07 -13.49 6.54
CA LEU A 57 -3.41 -12.21 7.17
C LEU A 57 -4.90 -11.95 7.02
N LYS A 58 -5.46 -11.22 7.98
CA LYS A 58 -6.87 -10.82 7.93
C LYS A 58 -7.06 -9.46 7.30
N LYS A 59 -6.12 -8.55 7.50
CA LYS A 59 -6.23 -7.18 7.02
C LYS A 59 -4.89 -6.60 6.63
N ILE A 60 -4.93 -5.70 5.65
CA ILE A 60 -3.84 -4.79 5.33
C ILE A 60 -4.37 -3.39 5.56
N ILE A 61 -3.64 -2.57 6.32
CA ILE A 61 -3.96 -1.16 6.51
C ILE A 61 -2.92 -0.30 5.81
N LEU A 62 -3.28 0.92 5.48
CA LEU A 62 -2.35 1.91 4.95
C LEU A 62 -2.74 3.31 5.38
N TYR A 63 -1.75 4.20 5.41
CA TYR A 63 -1.93 5.62 5.62
C TYR A 63 -1.48 6.35 4.36
N SER A 64 -2.22 7.34 3.94
CA SER A 64 -1.91 8.07 2.72
C SER A 64 -2.37 9.52 2.83
N ASN A 65 -2.29 10.26 1.72
CA ASN A 65 -2.72 11.64 1.65
C ASN A 65 -3.70 11.77 0.48
N LYS A 66 -4.81 12.46 0.72
CA LYS A 66 -5.85 12.64 -0.29
C LYS A 66 -5.36 13.37 -1.53
N LYS A 67 -4.25 14.11 -1.45
CA LYS A 67 -3.62 14.74 -2.60
C LYS A 67 -3.04 13.73 -3.59
N LEU A 68 -2.76 12.50 -3.13
CA LEU A 68 -2.24 11.42 -3.97
C LEU A 68 -3.40 10.69 -4.64
N GLU A 69 -4.13 11.40 -5.50
CA GLU A 69 -5.37 10.89 -6.11
C GLU A 69 -5.18 9.58 -6.85
N ASN A 70 -4.10 9.45 -7.62
CA ASN A 70 -3.82 8.23 -8.39
C ASN A 70 -3.61 7.03 -7.47
N ALA A 71 -2.90 7.21 -6.35
CA ALA A 71 -2.69 6.15 -5.38
C ALA A 71 -4.00 5.75 -4.70
N ILE A 72 -4.81 6.73 -4.31
CA ILE A 72 -6.12 6.47 -3.69
C ILE A 72 -7.03 5.70 -4.65
N HIS A 73 -7.08 6.11 -5.92
CA HIS A 73 -7.86 5.39 -6.94
C HIS A 73 -7.40 3.95 -7.10
N LEU A 74 -6.09 3.72 -7.06
CA LEU A 74 -5.52 2.38 -7.15
C LEU A 74 -5.98 1.50 -5.97
N TYR A 75 -5.89 2.03 -4.75
CA TYR A 75 -6.32 1.29 -3.56
C TYR A 75 -7.81 0.97 -3.62
N LEU A 76 -8.65 1.94 -4.00
CA LEU A 76 -10.09 1.73 -4.13
C LEU A 76 -10.41 0.67 -5.18
N LYS A 77 -9.68 0.66 -6.29
CA LYS A 77 -9.84 -0.34 -7.35
C LYS A 77 -9.64 -1.77 -6.84
N TYR A 78 -8.76 -1.95 -5.87
CA TYR A 78 -8.45 -3.27 -5.32
C TYR A 78 -9.12 -3.50 -3.97
N ASN A 79 -10.25 -2.83 -3.74
CA ASN A 79 -11.18 -3.09 -2.62
C ASN A 79 -10.69 -2.57 -1.25
N PHE A 80 -9.70 -1.71 -1.23
CA PHE A 80 -9.40 -0.96 -0.01
C PHE A 80 -10.54 0.02 0.25
N ILE A 81 -10.92 0.19 1.50
CA ILE A 81 -11.95 1.15 1.90
C ILE A 81 -11.35 2.16 2.88
N GLU A 82 -11.89 3.37 2.87
CA GLU A 82 -11.49 4.38 3.84
C GLU A 82 -12.08 4.05 5.20
N ILE A 83 -11.24 4.14 6.25
CA ILE A 83 -11.65 3.96 7.63
C ILE A 83 -11.23 5.15 8.47
N ALA A 84 -11.70 5.23 9.71
CA ALA A 84 -11.39 6.35 10.59
C ALA A 84 -9.90 6.46 10.87
N LEU A 85 -9.36 7.68 10.75
CA LEU A 85 -7.97 7.98 11.07
C LEU A 85 -7.86 8.27 12.57
N GLU A 86 -6.87 7.68 13.22
CA GLU A 86 -6.63 7.92 14.64
C GLU A 86 -6.21 9.39 14.89
N GLU A 87 -6.57 9.94 16.04
CA GLU A 87 -6.11 11.27 16.44
C GLU A 87 -4.59 11.32 16.59
N ASN A 88 -3.99 10.22 17.05
CA ASN A 88 -2.55 10.08 17.24
C ASN A 88 -1.90 9.37 16.06
N CYS A 89 -2.31 9.70 14.85
CA CYS A 89 -1.75 9.11 13.65
C CYS A 89 -0.22 9.23 13.66
N PRO A 90 0.52 8.13 13.40
CA PRO A 90 1.99 8.16 13.43
C PRO A 90 2.62 8.97 12.31
N TYR A 91 1.85 9.38 11.31
CA TYR A 91 2.37 10.10 10.14
C TYR A 91 1.72 11.47 10.03
N GLU A 92 2.50 12.53 10.19
CA GLU A 92 1.99 13.91 10.11
C GLU A 92 1.30 14.24 8.80
N ARG A 93 1.81 13.70 7.68
CA ARG A 93 1.29 14.00 6.35
C ARG A 93 0.10 13.14 5.95
N ALA A 94 -0.23 12.14 6.74
CA ALA A 94 -1.37 11.28 6.44
C ALA A 94 -2.67 11.97 6.83
N ASN A 95 -3.64 11.97 5.93
CA ASN A 95 -4.99 12.46 6.22
C ASN A 95 -6.07 11.49 5.78
N ILE A 96 -5.67 10.27 5.41
CA ILE A 96 -6.58 9.18 5.09
C ILE A 96 -5.96 7.86 5.52
N LYS A 97 -6.79 7.00 6.08
CA LYS A 97 -6.42 5.63 6.43
C LYS A 97 -7.34 4.69 5.66
N MET A 98 -6.80 3.64 5.11
CA MET A 98 -7.58 2.66 4.35
C MET A 98 -7.26 1.25 4.82
N GLU A 99 -8.21 0.32 4.62
CA GLU A 99 -7.98 -1.09 4.92
C GLU A 99 -8.54 -1.99 3.83
N LEU A 100 -7.91 -3.14 3.67
CA LEU A 100 -8.38 -4.23 2.85
C LEU A 100 -8.61 -5.44 3.75
N SER A 101 -9.81 -6.00 3.70
CA SER A 101 -10.10 -7.28 4.35
C SER A 101 -9.74 -8.41 3.40
N ILE A 102 -8.98 -9.36 3.90
CA ILE A 102 -8.49 -10.49 3.11
C ILE A 102 -9.31 -11.75 3.36
#